data_34e39f6a90c67fa9a754efa9b8c5b663
#
_entry.id   34e39f6a90c67fa9a754efa9b8c5b663
#
_cell.length_a   1.000
_cell.length_b   1.000
_cell.length_c   1.000
_cell.angle_alpha   90.00
_cell.angle_beta   90.00
_cell.angle_gamma   90.00
#
_symmetry.space_group_name_H-M   'P 1'
#
loop_
_entity.id
_entity.type
_entity.pdbx_description
1 polymer ?
#
loop_
_entity_poly.entity_id
_entity_poly.type
_entity_poly.pdbx_seq_one_letter_code
_entity_poly.pdbx_strand_id
1 'polypeptide(L)'
;MANSIRNSHGRSVLHIDTTDGAITLAELKATGEATPTKAYIVDIFWQTATSITIDRGGTAVHAFTGTGHWNLGAAGAELAGDQTADLGITVSGDSYAVIVVHKSY
;
A
#
# COMPACT_ATOMS: atom_id res chain seq x y z
N MET A 1 -8.96 -0.98 -15.69
CA MET A 1 -9.64 -0.59 -14.49
C MET A 1 -8.79 0.33 -13.65
N ALA A 2 -9.37 1.28 -12.99
CA ALA A 2 -8.60 2.22 -12.19
C ALA A 2 -8.42 1.69 -10.76
N ASN A 3 -7.30 2.07 -10.14
CA ASN A 3 -7.08 1.82 -8.72
C ASN A 3 -8.07 2.64 -7.90
N SER A 4 -8.38 2.19 -6.71
CA SER A 4 -9.23 2.92 -5.79
C SER A 4 -8.67 2.92 -4.38
N ILE A 5 -8.96 3.97 -3.64
CA ILE A 5 -8.54 4.13 -2.25
C ILE A 5 -9.79 4.41 -1.43
N ARG A 6 -10.02 3.61 -0.40
CA ARG A 6 -11.09 3.84 0.57
C ARG A 6 -10.46 4.32 1.87
N ASN A 7 -10.74 5.57 2.22
CA ASN A 7 -10.17 6.18 3.41
C ASN A 7 -11.18 6.21 4.55
N SER A 8 -10.76 5.72 5.71
CA SER A 8 -11.44 5.90 6.98
C SER A 8 -10.45 6.52 7.96
N HIS A 9 -10.94 7.03 9.09
CA HIS A 9 -10.03 7.56 10.11
C HIS A 9 -9.11 6.47 10.63
N GLY A 10 -7.82 6.70 10.56
CA GLY A 10 -6.79 5.77 11.03
C GLY A 10 -6.47 4.60 10.09
N ARG A 11 -7.27 4.39 9.04
CA ARG A 11 -7.09 3.23 8.17
C ARG A 11 -7.51 3.55 6.74
N SER A 12 -6.77 3.01 5.78
CA SER A 12 -7.13 3.08 4.36
C SER A 12 -7.00 1.70 3.73
N VAL A 13 -7.85 1.42 2.75
CA VAL A 13 -7.81 0.18 1.97
C VAL A 13 -7.56 0.55 0.51
N LEU A 14 -6.50 0.00 -0.04
CA LEU A 14 -6.08 0.24 -1.43
C LEU A 14 -6.45 -0.96 -2.28
N HIS A 15 -7.16 -0.72 -3.38
CA HIS A 15 -7.42 -1.73 -4.41
C HIS A 15 -6.58 -1.36 -5.62
N ILE A 16 -5.59 -2.19 -5.93
CA ILE A 16 -4.58 -1.89 -6.95
C ILE A 16 -4.64 -2.95 -8.04
N ASP A 17 -4.83 -2.54 -9.28
CA ASP A 17 -4.72 -3.42 -10.45
C ASP A 17 -3.83 -2.84 -11.54
N THR A 18 -3.38 -1.60 -11.39
CA THR A 18 -2.41 -0.96 -12.28
C THR A 18 -1.34 -0.27 -11.44
N THR A 19 -0.20 0.02 -12.06
CA THR A 19 0.89 0.71 -11.36
C THR A 19 0.44 2.09 -10.88
N ASP A 20 0.71 2.37 -9.60
CA ASP A 20 0.62 3.69 -9.02
C ASP A 20 1.95 3.98 -8.31
N GLY A 21 2.79 4.77 -8.95
CA GLY A 21 4.16 5.00 -8.48
C GLY A 21 4.28 5.92 -7.28
N ALA A 22 3.23 6.65 -6.92
CA ALA A 22 3.29 7.58 -5.81
C ALA A 22 1.90 7.80 -5.19
N ILE A 23 1.60 7.03 -4.16
CA ILE A 23 0.43 7.26 -3.32
C ILE A 23 0.92 8.08 -2.12
N THR A 24 0.54 9.35 -2.08
CA THR A 24 1.00 10.26 -1.04
C THR A 24 0.24 10.05 0.25
N LEU A 25 0.83 10.48 1.38
CA LEU A 25 0.14 10.43 2.67
C LEU A 25 -1.14 11.28 2.65
N ALA A 26 -1.13 12.39 1.92
CA ALA A 26 -2.32 13.23 1.78
C ALA A 26 -3.48 12.52 1.08
N GLU A 27 -3.18 11.63 0.12
CA GLU A 27 -4.20 10.85 -0.58
C GLU A 27 -4.87 9.80 0.30
N LEU A 28 -4.25 9.45 1.42
CA LEU A 28 -4.77 8.48 2.38
C LEU A 28 -5.67 9.13 3.44
N LYS A 29 -5.82 10.44 3.38
CA LYS A 29 -6.57 11.21 4.36
C LYS A 29 -8.07 11.13 4.10
N ALA A 30 -8.83 10.69 5.09
CA ALA A 30 -10.29 10.74 5.04
C ALA A 30 -10.80 12.17 5.26
N THR A 31 -12.04 12.43 4.85
CA THR A 31 -12.68 13.71 5.11
C THR A 31 -12.73 13.97 6.62
N GLY A 32 -12.18 15.10 7.04
CA GLY A 32 -12.13 15.50 8.45
C GLY A 32 -11.00 14.90 9.26
N GLU A 33 -10.21 14.02 8.64
CA GLU A 33 -9.04 13.43 9.30
C GLU A 33 -7.85 14.38 9.18
N ALA A 34 -6.95 14.36 10.19
CA ALA A 34 -5.68 15.07 10.10
C ALA A 34 -4.79 14.38 9.05
N THR A 35 -3.92 15.13 8.39
CA THR A 35 -2.99 14.55 7.42
C THR A 35 -2.03 13.60 8.14
N PRO A 36 -1.94 12.32 7.71
CA PRO A 36 -1.02 11.38 8.36
C PRO A 36 0.43 11.78 8.13
N THR A 37 1.28 11.45 9.09
CA THR A 37 2.73 11.60 8.95
C THR A 37 3.41 10.29 8.60
N LYS A 38 2.76 9.17 8.85
CA LYS A 38 3.26 7.83 8.52
C LYS A 38 2.11 6.94 8.06
N ALA A 39 2.43 5.97 7.23
CA ALA A 39 1.49 4.94 6.80
C ALA A 39 2.18 3.58 6.86
N TYR A 40 1.56 2.64 7.56
CA TYR A 40 2.07 1.28 7.76
C TYR A 40 1.20 0.30 7.02
N ILE A 41 1.80 -0.58 6.22
CA ILE A 41 1.06 -1.68 5.59
C ILE A 41 0.89 -2.76 6.67
N VAL A 42 -0.37 -3.05 7.01
CA VAL A 42 -0.67 -4.03 8.06
C VAL A 42 -1.25 -5.32 7.51
N ASP A 43 -1.74 -5.28 6.28
CA ASP A 43 -2.31 -6.46 5.63
C ASP A 43 -2.19 -6.28 4.12
N ILE A 44 -1.86 -7.35 3.42
CA ILE A 44 -1.79 -7.35 1.96
C ILE A 44 -2.24 -8.70 1.42
N PHE A 45 -3.18 -8.67 0.48
CA PHE A 45 -3.53 -9.79 -0.38
C PHE A 45 -3.08 -9.46 -1.79
N TRP A 46 -2.47 -10.43 -2.47
CA TRP A 46 -2.01 -10.22 -3.84
C TRP A 46 -2.30 -11.42 -4.72
N GLN A 47 -2.48 -11.13 -6.00
CA GLN A 47 -2.57 -12.12 -7.06
C GLN A 47 -1.94 -11.51 -8.30
N THR A 48 -0.93 -12.16 -8.85
CA THR A 48 -0.22 -11.63 -10.00
C THR A 48 0.24 -12.74 -10.92
N ALA A 49 0.17 -12.49 -12.23
CA ALA A 49 0.73 -13.39 -13.22
C ALA A 49 2.25 -13.26 -13.30
N THR A 50 2.81 -12.13 -12.89
CA THR A 50 4.24 -11.85 -12.98
C THR A 50 4.81 -11.36 -11.66
N SER A 51 4.55 -10.11 -11.29
CA SER A 51 5.06 -9.56 -10.03
C SER A 51 4.32 -8.29 -9.62
N ILE A 52 4.33 -8.04 -8.31
CA ILE A 52 3.91 -6.78 -7.69
C ILE A 52 5.05 -6.33 -6.80
N THR A 53 5.55 -5.12 -7.01
CA THR A 53 6.63 -4.55 -6.20
C THR A 53 6.11 -3.37 -5.40
N ILE A 54 6.40 -3.36 -4.11
CA ILE A 54 6.06 -2.24 -3.22
C ILE A 54 7.34 -1.47 -2.94
N ASP A 55 7.26 -0.14 -3.07
CA ASP A 55 8.36 0.75 -2.73
C ASP A 55 7.90 1.88 -1.81
N ARG A 56 8.85 2.54 -1.20
CA ARG A 56 8.63 3.73 -0.38
C ARG A 56 9.58 4.82 -0.90
N GLY A 57 8.98 5.85 -1.51
CA GLY A 57 9.76 6.94 -2.08
C GLY A 57 10.71 6.51 -3.19
N GLY A 58 10.36 5.47 -3.94
CA GLY A 58 11.18 4.94 -5.03
C GLY A 58 12.17 3.85 -4.62
N THR A 59 12.30 3.55 -3.33
CA THR A 59 13.15 2.46 -2.83
C THR A 59 12.31 1.20 -2.66
N ALA A 60 12.63 0.14 -3.40
CA ALA A 60 11.89 -1.12 -3.33
C ALA A 60 12.00 -1.74 -1.92
N VAL A 61 10.86 -2.14 -1.37
CA VAL A 61 10.76 -2.76 -0.06
C VAL A 61 10.57 -4.26 -0.19
N HIS A 62 9.66 -4.68 -1.07
CA HIS A 62 9.38 -6.10 -1.28
C HIS A 62 8.74 -6.33 -2.64
N ALA A 63 8.99 -7.51 -3.21
CA ALA A 63 8.35 -7.97 -4.43
C ALA A 63 7.58 -9.25 -4.16
N PHE A 64 6.36 -9.33 -4.67
CA PHE A 64 5.47 -10.49 -4.52
C PHE A 64 5.29 -11.18 -5.86
N THR A 65 5.14 -12.50 -5.81
CA THR A 65 4.81 -13.31 -6.98
C THR A 65 3.67 -14.27 -6.64
N GLY A 66 2.96 -14.74 -7.65
CA GLY A 66 1.87 -15.69 -7.46
C GLY A 66 0.68 -15.11 -6.72
N THR A 67 0.14 -15.87 -5.79
CA THR A 67 -1.01 -15.49 -4.99
C THR A 67 -0.71 -15.72 -3.52
N GLY A 68 -1.06 -14.76 -2.67
CA GLY A 68 -0.82 -14.90 -1.25
C GLY A 68 -1.49 -13.84 -0.42
N HIS A 69 -1.31 -13.97 0.88
CA HIS A 69 -1.86 -13.05 1.86
C HIS A 69 -0.89 -12.95 3.05
N TRP A 70 -0.54 -11.72 3.43
CA TRP A 70 0.26 -11.43 4.61
C TRP A 70 -0.50 -10.55 5.58
N ASN A 71 -0.61 -11.01 6.81
CA ASN A 71 -1.05 -10.18 7.92
C ASN A 71 0.20 -9.77 8.70
N LEU A 72 0.57 -8.50 8.59
CA LEU A 72 1.82 -7.99 9.14
C LEU A 72 1.66 -7.42 10.55
N GLY A 73 0.43 -7.40 11.07
CA GLY A 73 0.13 -6.81 12.35
C GLY A 73 0.21 -5.28 12.35
N ALA A 74 0.11 -4.68 13.52
CA ALA A 74 -0.07 -3.23 13.65
C ALA A 74 1.10 -2.41 13.12
N ALA A 75 2.33 -2.94 13.18
CA ALA A 75 3.52 -2.20 12.79
C ALA A 75 3.92 -2.38 11.33
N GLY A 76 3.46 -3.44 10.65
CA GLY A 76 3.85 -3.73 9.28
C GLY A 76 5.36 -3.88 9.12
N ALA A 77 6.04 -4.52 10.08
CA ALA A 77 7.49 -4.46 10.22
C ALA A 77 8.25 -5.02 9.02
N GLU A 78 7.71 -6.05 8.37
CA GLU A 78 8.35 -6.66 7.20
C GLU A 78 8.36 -5.76 5.98
N LEU A 79 7.48 -4.78 5.93
CA LEU A 79 7.38 -3.83 4.83
C LEU A 79 7.62 -2.41 5.33
N ALA A 80 8.50 -2.27 6.31
CA ALA A 80 8.70 -0.99 6.99
C ALA A 80 9.22 0.09 6.04
N GLY A 81 10.37 -0.13 5.44
CA GLY A 81 10.98 0.90 4.61
C GLY A 81 10.92 2.27 5.28
N ASP A 82 10.78 3.33 4.49
CA ASP A 82 10.53 4.67 5.00
C ASP A 82 9.02 4.93 5.02
N GLN A 83 8.40 4.75 6.17
CA GLN A 83 6.94 4.85 6.32
C GLN A 83 6.43 6.30 6.23
N THR A 84 7.33 7.28 6.20
CA THR A 84 6.97 8.68 5.94
C THR A 84 6.96 9.02 4.46
N ALA A 85 7.52 8.17 3.61
CA ALA A 85 7.62 8.38 2.18
C ALA A 85 6.33 7.93 1.46
N ASP A 86 6.20 8.36 0.21
CA ASP A 86 5.11 7.93 -0.64
C ASP A 86 5.15 6.40 -0.84
N LEU A 87 3.97 5.80 -0.92
CA LEU A 87 3.83 4.38 -1.20
C LEU A 87 3.72 4.20 -2.71
N GLY A 88 4.63 3.44 -3.29
CA GLY A 88 4.60 3.09 -4.70
C GLY A 88 4.27 1.62 -4.89
N ILE A 89 3.44 1.32 -5.87
CA ILE A 89 3.07 -0.05 -6.21
C ILE A 89 3.21 -0.24 -7.70
N THR A 90 4.17 -1.07 -8.09
CA THR A 90 4.42 -1.39 -9.50
C THR A 90 3.89 -2.79 -9.77
N VAL A 91 2.97 -2.90 -10.71
CA VAL A 91 2.42 -4.19 -11.12
C VAL A 91 2.92 -4.53 -12.51
N SER A 92 3.21 -5.82 -12.72
CA SER A 92 3.64 -6.36 -14.00
C SER A 92 2.74 -7.53 -14.36
N GLY A 93 2.21 -7.53 -15.59
CA GLY A 93 1.23 -8.51 -16.02
C GLY A 93 -0.13 -8.30 -15.36
N ASP A 94 -1.01 -9.29 -15.49
CA ASP A 94 -2.33 -9.24 -14.85
C ASP A 94 -2.16 -9.38 -13.35
N SER A 95 -2.55 -8.36 -12.61
CA SER A 95 -2.29 -8.28 -11.17
C SER A 95 -3.45 -7.63 -10.44
N TYR A 96 -3.60 -7.98 -9.17
CA TYR A 96 -4.57 -7.38 -8.28
C TYR A 96 -4.03 -7.46 -6.84
N ALA A 97 -4.17 -6.39 -6.10
CA ALA A 97 -3.78 -6.36 -4.71
C ALA A 97 -4.78 -5.57 -3.88
N VAL A 98 -5.01 -6.04 -2.66
CA VAL A 98 -5.74 -5.29 -1.63
C VAL A 98 -4.78 -5.04 -0.49
N ILE A 99 -4.54 -3.78 -0.19
CA ILE A 99 -3.55 -3.36 0.80
C ILE A 99 -4.25 -2.55 1.87
N VAL A 100 -4.12 -2.98 3.12
CA VAL A 100 -4.67 -2.25 4.27
C VAL A 100 -3.54 -1.50 4.94
N VAL A 101 -3.76 -0.21 5.15
CA VAL A 101 -2.77 0.71 5.68
C VAL A 101 -3.29 1.33 6.97
N HIS A 102 -2.47 1.30 8.02
CA HIS A 102 -2.70 2.07 9.24
C HIS A 102 -1.97 3.41 9.13
N LYS A 103 -2.59 4.44 9.66
CA LYS A 103 -2.05 5.81 9.62
C LYS A 103 -1.64 6.27 11.00
N SER A 104 -0.56 7.06 11.06
CA SER A 104 -0.08 7.71 12.29
C SER A 104 0.04 9.21 12.04
N TYR A 105 -0.17 10.00 13.08
CA TYR A 105 -0.24 11.46 12.99
C TYR A 105 0.85 12.20 13.74
#